data_045408c651400a4e4b40c988f53112c5
#
_entry.id   045408c651400a4e4b40c988f53112c5
#
_cell.length_a   1.000
_cell.length_b   1.000
_cell.length_c   1.000
_cell.angle_alpha   90.00
_cell.angle_beta   90.00
_cell.angle_gamma   90.00
#
_symmetry.space_group_name_H-M   'P 1'
#
loop_
_entity.id
_entity.type
_entity.pdbx_description
1 polymer ?
#
loop_
_entity_poly.entity_id
_entity_poly.type
_entity_poly.pdbx_seq_one_letter_code
_entity_poly.pdbx_strand_id
1 'polypeptide(L)'
;PAVPQWYGESIGHWDGEALITWTSNIQGWLNHGGAEFSSHLQSVEIYTPVKDQAGMLAGMKHEIVLYDDESLVEPVRIVQTWKRLGHLNDNDPMVYMECIPHIFPIKGIATPKSPGARFEYELPDIYGRPWARYWEEYFEQGMQRPEEASIFDFGK
;
A
#
# COMPACT_ATOMS: atom_id res chain seq x y z
N PRO A 1 -10.08 14.93 18.19
CA PRO A 1 -9.40 14.54 16.95
C PRO A 1 -9.79 13.11 16.61
N ALA A 2 -10.16 12.85 15.34
CA ALA A 2 -10.43 11.51 14.89
C ALA A 2 -9.15 10.68 14.95
N VAL A 3 -9.27 9.41 15.35
CA VAL A 3 -8.12 8.48 15.35
C VAL A 3 -7.87 8.05 13.90
N PRO A 4 -6.65 8.23 13.34
CA PRO A 4 -6.36 7.79 11.99
C PRO A 4 -6.62 6.30 11.79
N GLN A 5 -7.20 5.96 10.66
CA GLN A 5 -7.53 4.58 10.26
C GLN A 5 -6.58 4.10 9.17
N TRP A 6 -6.35 2.79 9.07
CA TRP A 6 -5.49 2.21 8.03
C TRP A 6 -5.89 2.62 6.61
N TYR A 7 -7.18 2.65 6.33
CA TYR A 7 -7.74 3.02 5.03
C TYR A 7 -8.49 4.36 5.08
N GLY A 8 -8.39 5.08 6.19
CA GLY A 8 -9.08 6.35 6.38
C GLY A 8 -10.59 6.23 6.51
N GLU A 9 -11.23 7.36 6.33
CA GLU A 9 -12.68 7.50 6.32
C GLU A 9 -13.10 8.09 4.97
N SER A 10 -14.03 7.43 4.29
CA SER A 10 -14.49 7.83 2.98
C SER A 10 -15.94 8.31 3.02
N ILE A 11 -16.19 9.41 2.34
CA ILE A 11 -17.53 9.86 1.98
C ILE A 11 -17.65 9.91 0.47
N GLY A 12 -18.84 9.76 -0.05
CA GLY A 12 -19.04 9.77 -1.50
C GLY A 12 -20.44 10.19 -1.91
N HIS A 13 -20.57 10.54 -3.18
CA HIS A 13 -21.83 10.87 -3.82
C HIS A 13 -21.83 10.45 -5.28
N TRP A 14 -23.01 10.32 -5.85
CA TRP A 14 -23.19 10.02 -7.25
C TRP A 14 -23.34 11.31 -8.07
N ASP A 15 -22.57 11.40 -9.15
CA ASP A 15 -22.75 12.40 -10.20
C ASP A 15 -23.08 11.68 -11.52
N GLY A 16 -24.37 11.62 -11.82
CA GLY A 16 -24.88 10.78 -12.90
C GLY A 16 -24.57 9.30 -12.64
N GLU A 17 -23.80 8.68 -13.52
CA GLU A 17 -23.35 7.28 -13.36
C GLU A 17 -21.98 7.15 -12.66
N ALA A 18 -21.30 8.27 -12.39
CA ALA A 18 -20.01 8.24 -11.71
C ALA A 18 -20.19 8.29 -10.19
N LEU A 19 -19.45 7.46 -9.50
CA LEU A 19 -19.26 7.56 -8.04
C LEU A 19 -18.02 8.40 -7.78
N ILE A 20 -18.18 9.47 -7.00
CA ILE A 20 -17.07 10.31 -6.55
C ILE A 20 -16.91 10.09 -5.05
N THR A 21 -15.70 9.77 -4.62
CA THR A 21 -15.38 9.58 -3.20
C THR A 21 -14.25 10.50 -2.78
N TRP A 22 -14.27 10.90 -1.54
CA TRP A 22 -13.18 11.58 -0.86
C TRP A 22 -12.82 10.79 0.38
N THR A 23 -11.53 10.48 0.54
CA THR A 23 -10.99 9.75 1.68
C THR A 23 -9.98 10.61 2.41
N SER A 24 -10.05 10.63 3.72
CA SER A 24 -9.12 11.35 4.61
C SER A 24 -8.92 10.56 5.90
N ASN A 25 -8.20 11.14 6.86
CA ASN A 25 -7.91 10.53 8.16
C ASN A 25 -7.21 9.16 8.02
N ILE A 26 -6.35 9.04 7.00
CA ILE A 26 -5.55 7.85 6.73
C ILE A 26 -4.35 7.83 7.66
N GLN A 27 -4.05 6.68 8.24
CA GLN A 27 -2.81 6.51 8.98
C GLN A 27 -1.64 6.48 7.99
N GLY A 28 -0.68 7.41 8.16
CA GLY A 28 0.54 7.44 7.35
C GLY A 28 1.31 6.13 7.48
N TRP A 29 1.80 5.62 6.38
CA TRP A 29 2.60 4.39 6.34
C TRP A 29 3.49 4.31 5.09
N LEU A 30 4.54 3.52 5.22
CA LEU A 30 5.45 3.21 4.12
C LEU A 30 4.94 1.97 3.39
N ASN A 31 4.62 2.12 2.12
CA ASN A 31 4.28 1.00 1.26
C ASN A 31 5.56 0.46 0.60
N HIS A 32 5.88 -0.81 0.84
CA HIS A 32 7.08 -1.47 0.31
C HIS A 32 7.26 -1.26 -1.19
N GLY A 33 8.29 -0.49 -1.57
CA GLY A 33 8.64 -0.20 -2.96
C GLY A 33 7.69 0.75 -3.69
N GLY A 34 6.77 1.40 -2.98
CA GLY A 34 5.83 2.37 -3.49
C GLY A 34 6.07 3.78 -2.96
N ALA A 35 5.01 4.55 -2.83
CA ALA A 35 5.03 5.88 -2.25
C ALA A 35 4.95 5.83 -0.72
N GLU A 36 5.65 6.74 -0.07
CA GLU A 36 5.42 7.07 1.33
C GLU A 36 4.21 7.99 1.43
N PHE A 37 3.38 7.75 2.43
CA PHE A 37 2.25 8.60 2.74
C PHE A 37 2.37 9.12 4.15
N SER A 38 2.07 10.41 4.35
CA SER A 38 1.91 10.97 5.68
C SER A 38 0.47 10.77 6.19
N SER A 39 0.22 11.20 7.41
CA SER A 39 -1.15 11.26 7.95
C SER A 39 -1.99 12.39 7.33
N HIS A 40 -1.39 13.22 6.46
CA HIS A 40 -2.08 14.27 5.72
C HIS A 40 -2.64 13.79 4.38
N LEU A 41 -2.37 12.52 4.02
CA LEU A 41 -2.88 11.96 2.78
C LEU A 41 -4.41 12.06 2.71
N GLN A 42 -4.86 12.60 1.58
CA GLN A 42 -6.25 12.59 1.16
C GLN A 42 -6.34 12.09 -0.28
N SER A 43 -7.39 11.40 -0.62
CA SER A 43 -7.66 11.03 -2.00
C SER A 43 -9.03 11.51 -2.45
N VAL A 44 -9.12 11.90 -3.71
CA VAL A 44 -10.39 12.05 -4.44
C VAL A 44 -10.38 11.00 -5.53
N GLU A 45 -11.41 10.17 -5.55
CA GLU A 45 -11.50 9.08 -6.50
C GLU A 45 -12.80 9.17 -7.29
N ILE A 46 -12.71 8.90 -8.60
CA ILE A 46 -13.85 8.94 -9.51
C ILE A 46 -13.94 7.59 -10.23
N TYR A 47 -15.04 6.91 -10.02
CA TYR A 47 -15.35 5.62 -10.62
C TYR A 47 -16.42 5.80 -11.68
N THR A 48 -16.04 5.63 -12.95
CA THR A 48 -16.95 5.80 -14.09
C THR A 48 -17.14 4.46 -14.79
N PRO A 49 -18.38 3.95 -14.92
CA PRO A 49 -18.61 2.70 -15.63
C PRO A 49 -18.28 2.84 -17.12
N VAL A 50 -17.62 1.82 -17.66
CA VAL A 50 -17.37 1.68 -19.10
C VAL A 50 -18.35 0.64 -19.64
N LYS A 51 -19.16 1.05 -20.63
CA LYS A 51 -20.15 0.18 -21.26
C LYS A 51 -19.67 -0.28 -22.64
N ASP A 52 -20.07 -1.45 -23.04
CA ASP A 52 -19.86 -1.99 -24.39
C ASP A 52 -20.88 -1.40 -25.39
N GLN A 53 -20.79 -1.85 -26.65
CA GLN A 53 -21.70 -1.40 -27.71
C GLN A 53 -23.16 -1.79 -27.47
N ALA A 54 -23.42 -2.78 -26.64
CA ALA A 54 -24.76 -3.21 -26.24
C ALA A 54 -25.27 -2.47 -24.99
N GLY A 55 -24.45 -1.57 -24.42
CA GLY A 55 -24.80 -0.83 -23.21
C GLY A 55 -24.57 -1.59 -21.92
N MET A 56 -23.94 -2.78 -22.00
CA MET A 56 -23.63 -3.62 -20.85
C MET A 56 -22.32 -3.17 -20.20
N LEU A 57 -22.20 -3.34 -18.87
CA LEU A 57 -21.00 -3.01 -18.11
C LEU A 57 -19.81 -3.87 -18.60
N ALA A 58 -18.84 -3.22 -19.23
CA ALA A 58 -17.62 -3.83 -19.75
C ALA A 58 -16.40 -3.61 -18.85
N GLY A 59 -16.48 -2.62 -17.96
CA GLY A 59 -15.37 -2.27 -17.08
C GLY A 59 -15.64 -1.00 -16.30
N MET A 60 -14.56 -0.44 -15.76
CA MET A 60 -14.62 0.80 -14.99
C MET A 60 -13.36 1.63 -15.26
N LYS A 61 -13.53 2.90 -15.52
CA LYS A 61 -12.47 3.88 -15.45
C LYS A 61 -12.38 4.40 -14.02
N HIS A 62 -11.19 4.37 -13.45
CA HIS A 62 -10.90 4.84 -12.12
C HIS A 62 -9.84 5.94 -12.20
N GLU A 63 -10.18 7.10 -11.69
CA GLU A 63 -9.26 8.22 -11.55
C GLU A 63 -9.04 8.51 -10.07
N ILE A 64 -7.78 8.66 -9.67
CA ILE A 64 -7.39 8.98 -8.30
C ILE A 64 -6.58 10.26 -8.35
N VAL A 65 -6.88 11.21 -7.47
CA VAL A 65 -6.01 12.34 -7.18
C VAL A 65 -5.60 12.26 -5.71
N LEU A 66 -4.30 12.17 -5.47
CA LEU A 66 -3.70 12.10 -4.15
C LEU A 66 -3.18 13.48 -3.75
N TYR A 67 -3.50 13.90 -2.55
CA TYR A 67 -3.05 15.14 -1.92
C TYR A 67 -2.34 14.78 -0.61
N ASP A 68 -1.09 15.16 -0.47
CA ASP A 68 -0.31 14.96 0.76
C ASP A 68 0.79 16.03 0.77
N ASP A 69 0.62 17.06 1.56
CA ASP A 69 1.52 18.22 1.58
C ASP A 69 2.83 17.97 2.33
N GLU A 70 2.94 16.82 3.01
CA GLU A 70 4.19 16.40 3.67
C GLU A 70 5.01 15.44 2.78
N SER A 71 4.36 14.59 1.98
CA SER A 71 5.03 13.54 1.22
C SER A 71 5.08 13.80 -0.28
N LEU A 72 4.23 14.67 -0.82
CA LEU A 72 4.13 14.94 -2.25
C LEU A 72 4.48 16.41 -2.56
N VAL A 73 5.31 16.62 -3.55
CA VAL A 73 5.65 17.97 -4.04
C VAL A 73 4.44 18.66 -4.70
N GLU A 74 3.60 17.87 -5.35
CA GLU A 74 2.35 18.30 -5.99
C GLU A 74 1.34 17.14 -5.98
N PRO A 75 0.04 17.42 -6.15
CA PRO A 75 -0.95 16.36 -6.22
C PRO A 75 -0.67 15.38 -7.36
N VAL A 76 -0.77 14.09 -7.06
CA VAL A 76 -0.52 13.01 -8.02
C VAL A 76 -1.85 12.52 -8.57
N ARG A 77 -1.99 12.52 -9.91
CA ARG A 77 -3.16 11.98 -10.60
C ARG A 77 -2.82 10.65 -11.25
N ILE A 78 -3.61 9.63 -10.93
CA ILE A 78 -3.51 8.28 -11.50
C ILE A 78 -4.81 7.98 -12.24
N VAL A 79 -4.71 7.45 -13.45
CA VAL A 79 -5.86 6.98 -14.23
C VAL A 79 -5.63 5.54 -14.63
N GLN A 80 -6.58 4.70 -14.31
CA GLN A 80 -6.54 3.28 -14.65
C GLN A 80 -7.90 2.81 -15.19
N THR A 81 -7.88 1.76 -15.96
CA THR A 81 -9.10 1.14 -16.49
C THR A 81 -9.12 -0.32 -16.09
N TRP A 82 -10.17 -0.73 -15.43
CA TRP A 82 -10.43 -2.11 -15.06
C TRP A 82 -11.40 -2.72 -16.06
N LYS A 83 -11.07 -3.91 -16.51
CA LYS A 83 -11.95 -4.69 -17.37
C LYS A 83 -12.73 -5.69 -16.53
N ARG A 84 -14.00 -5.87 -16.86
CA ARG A 84 -14.79 -6.91 -16.25
C ARG A 84 -14.24 -8.29 -16.68
N LEU A 85 -14.06 -9.17 -15.71
CA LEU A 85 -13.60 -10.54 -15.95
C LEU A 85 -14.78 -11.39 -16.45
N GLY A 86 -14.76 -11.80 -17.72
CA GLY A 86 -15.86 -12.52 -18.36
C GLY A 86 -16.08 -13.94 -17.86
N HIS A 87 -15.15 -14.48 -17.05
CA HIS A 87 -15.27 -15.83 -16.49
C HIS A 87 -15.85 -15.86 -15.07
N LEU A 88 -16.10 -14.69 -14.48
CA LEU A 88 -16.75 -14.58 -13.18
C LEU A 88 -18.24 -14.31 -13.37
N ASN A 89 -19.06 -14.97 -12.59
CA ASN A 89 -20.50 -14.74 -12.57
C ASN A 89 -20.80 -13.65 -11.53
N ASP A 90 -21.67 -12.70 -11.87
CA ASP A 90 -22.08 -11.63 -10.95
C ASP A 90 -22.80 -12.15 -9.69
N ASN A 91 -23.33 -13.34 -9.76
CA ASN A 91 -23.99 -13.98 -8.62
C ASN A 91 -23.05 -14.84 -7.75
N ASP A 92 -21.78 -14.98 -8.17
CA ASP A 92 -20.80 -15.69 -7.34
C ASP A 92 -20.54 -14.87 -6.07
N PRO A 93 -20.59 -15.48 -4.91
CA PRO A 93 -20.33 -14.77 -3.66
C PRO A 93 -18.89 -14.26 -3.66
N MET A 94 -18.71 -13.02 -3.24
CA MET A 94 -17.39 -12.48 -3.03
C MET A 94 -16.67 -13.34 -1.99
N VAL A 95 -15.51 -13.86 -2.35
CA VAL A 95 -14.72 -14.64 -1.40
C VAL A 95 -14.25 -13.70 -0.29
N TYR A 96 -14.75 -13.92 0.91
CA TYR A 96 -14.26 -13.22 2.09
C TYR A 96 -12.83 -13.67 2.38
N MET A 97 -11.89 -12.74 2.26
CA MET A 97 -10.53 -12.96 2.72
C MET A 97 -10.43 -12.47 4.16
N GLU A 98 -10.32 -13.41 5.09
CA GLU A 98 -10.04 -13.06 6.47
C GLU A 98 -8.66 -12.41 6.56
N CYS A 99 -8.60 -11.16 7.04
CA CYS A 99 -7.34 -10.51 7.37
C CYS A 99 -6.75 -11.18 8.60
N ILE A 100 -5.87 -12.13 8.40
CA ILE A 100 -5.11 -12.71 9.50
C ILE A 100 -4.12 -11.65 9.99
N PRO A 101 -4.07 -11.34 11.30
CA PRO A 101 -3.05 -10.46 11.86
C PRO A 101 -1.67 -10.95 11.42
N HIS A 102 -0.78 -10.05 11.07
CA HIS A 102 0.57 -10.41 10.67
C HIS A 102 1.20 -11.32 11.72
N ILE A 103 1.54 -12.52 11.29
CA ILE A 103 2.25 -13.50 12.10
C ILE A 103 3.72 -13.33 11.80
N PHE A 104 4.48 -12.88 12.80
CA PHE A 104 5.92 -12.75 12.67
C PHE A 104 6.61 -13.98 13.27
N PRO A 105 7.57 -14.57 12.58
CA PRO A 105 8.40 -15.60 13.15
C PRO A 105 9.35 -14.97 14.17
N ILE A 106 9.07 -15.13 15.46
CA ILE A 106 9.99 -14.81 16.55
C ILE A 106 10.64 -16.12 16.98
N LYS A 107 11.95 -16.23 16.78
CA LYS A 107 12.70 -17.47 17.04
C LYS A 107 12.11 -18.71 16.35
N GLY A 108 11.63 -18.54 15.12
CA GLY A 108 11.00 -19.62 14.33
C GLY A 108 9.58 -20.00 14.75
N ILE A 109 8.99 -19.30 15.71
CA ILE A 109 7.61 -19.52 16.16
C ILE A 109 6.71 -18.42 15.61
N ALA A 110 5.65 -18.80 14.94
CA ALA A 110 4.61 -17.87 14.48
C ALA A 110 3.95 -17.20 15.70
N THR A 111 4.15 -15.89 15.85
CA THR A 111 3.68 -15.15 17.02
C THR A 111 2.66 -14.09 16.57
N PRO A 112 1.39 -14.20 16.95
CA PRO A 112 0.40 -13.18 16.67
C PRO A 112 0.71 -11.90 17.46
N LYS A 113 0.46 -10.74 16.85
CA LYS A 113 0.62 -9.44 17.49
C LYS A 113 -0.73 -8.75 17.62
N SER A 114 -0.95 -8.16 18.76
CA SER A 114 -2.14 -7.33 18.99
C SER A 114 -2.08 -6.05 18.14
N PRO A 115 -3.21 -5.54 17.67
CA PRO A 115 -3.27 -4.25 17.01
C PRO A 115 -2.61 -3.15 17.85
N GLY A 116 -1.77 -2.32 17.22
CA GLY A 116 -1.04 -1.25 17.91
C GLY A 116 0.18 -1.68 18.72
N ALA A 117 0.49 -2.97 18.81
CA ALA A 117 1.73 -3.43 19.45
C ALA A 117 2.95 -3.02 18.62
N ARG A 118 3.86 -2.27 19.23
CA ARG A 118 5.17 -1.98 18.63
C ARG A 118 6.02 -3.24 18.68
N PHE A 119 6.66 -3.56 17.58
CA PHE A 119 7.63 -4.65 17.51
C PHE A 119 8.78 -4.23 16.58
N GLU A 120 9.94 -4.80 16.87
CA GLU A 120 11.13 -4.64 16.06
C GLU A 120 11.45 -5.99 15.43
N TYR A 121 11.77 -5.99 14.16
CA TYR A 121 12.25 -7.18 13.45
C TYR A 121 13.34 -6.78 12.47
N GLU A 122 14.30 -7.68 12.30
CA GLU A 122 15.32 -7.51 11.29
C GLU A 122 14.75 -7.97 9.94
N LEU A 123 14.70 -7.04 8.97
CA LEU A 123 14.43 -7.39 7.59
C LEU A 123 15.73 -7.86 6.95
N PRO A 124 15.80 -9.10 6.50
CA PRO A 124 16.95 -9.52 5.72
C PRO A 124 16.92 -8.86 4.33
N ASP A 125 18.08 -8.51 3.82
CA ASP A 125 18.22 -8.16 2.41
C ASP A 125 18.05 -9.41 1.52
N ILE A 126 18.20 -9.23 0.20
CA ILE A 126 18.06 -10.34 -0.77
C ILE A 126 19.07 -11.46 -0.55
N TYR A 127 20.12 -11.23 0.23
CA TYR A 127 21.17 -12.20 0.58
C TYR A 127 21.00 -12.79 1.98
N GLY A 128 19.91 -12.45 2.69
CA GLY A 128 19.63 -12.93 4.04
C GLY A 128 20.39 -12.20 5.16
N ARG A 129 21.01 -11.06 4.89
CA ARG A 129 21.76 -10.26 5.87
C ARG A 129 20.84 -9.28 6.59
N PRO A 130 21.10 -8.94 7.86
CA PRO A 130 20.32 -7.92 8.57
C PRO A 130 20.44 -6.57 7.88
N TRP A 131 19.38 -6.16 7.17
CA TRP A 131 19.34 -4.94 6.36
C TRP A 131 19.74 -3.69 7.16
N ALA A 132 19.17 -3.48 8.34
CA ALA A 132 19.40 -2.29 9.12
C ALA A 132 20.87 -2.10 9.52
N ARG A 133 21.53 -3.16 9.99
CA ARG A 133 22.95 -3.10 10.39
C ARG A 133 23.88 -2.72 9.26
N TYR A 134 23.64 -3.27 8.06
CA TYR A 134 24.52 -2.99 6.92
C TYR A 134 24.34 -1.56 6.41
N TRP A 135 23.11 -1.09 6.31
CA TRP A 135 22.85 0.24 5.78
C TRP A 135 23.17 1.36 6.77
N GLU A 136 22.96 1.13 8.08
CA GLU A 136 23.36 2.07 9.11
C GLU A 136 24.86 2.31 9.07
N GLU A 137 25.66 1.26 9.02
CA GLU A 137 27.12 1.33 8.93
C GLU A 137 27.60 2.05 7.66
N TYR A 138 26.98 1.78 6.51
CA TYR A 138 27.32 2.47 5.26
C TYR A 138 26.83 3.92 5.23
N PHE A 139 25.71 4.21 5.87
CA PHE A 139 25.20 5.58 6.00
C PHE A 139 26.15 6.43 6.84
N GLU A 140 26.63 5.91 7.94
CA GLU A 140 27.64 6.55 8.79
C GLU A 140 29.00 6.76 8.07
N GLN A 141 29.33 5.86 7.16
CA GLN A 141 30.54 5.95 6.34
C GLN A 141 30.37 6.79 5.05
N GLY A 142 29.28 7.54 4.93
CA GLY A 142 29.02 8.41 3.77
C GLY A 142 28.53 7.66 2.54
N MET A 143 27.88 6.53 2.71
CA MET A 143 27.29 5.70 1.63
C MET A 143 28.32 5.23 0.58
N GLN A 144 29.54 4.99 0.98
CA GLN A 144 30.51 4.37 0.07
C GLN A 144 30.07 2.93 -0.25
N ARG A 145 30.18 2.55 -1.52
CA ARG A 145 29.86 1.20 -1.95
C ARG A 145 30.74 0.19 -1.18
N PRO A 146 30.13 -0.82 -0.55
CA PRO A 146 30.90 -1.85 0.16
C PRO A 146 31.84 -2.57 -0.81
N GLU A 147 33.02 -2.96 -0.35
CA GLU A 147 33.90 -3.82 -1.12
C GLU A 147 33.18 -5.13 -1.48
N GLU A 148 33.39 -5.60 -2.71
CA GLU A 148 32.69 -6.78 -3.24
C GLU A 148 32.87 -8.02 -2.35
N ALA A 149 34.01 -8.15 -1.71
CA ALA A 149 34.30 -9.23 -0.75
C ALA A 149 33.41 -9.17 0.50
N SER A 150 33.03 -7.97 0.98
CA SER A 150 32.18 -7.83 2.17
C SER A 150 30.70 -8.06 1.87
N ILE A 151 30.29 -7.91 0.62
CA ILE A 151 28.91 -8.14 0.18
C ILE A 151 28.53 -9.63 0.30
N PHE A 152 29.50 -10.52 0.14
CA PHE A 152 29.33 -11.98 0.16
C PHE A 152 29.84 -12.64 1.45
N ASP A 153 30.28 -11.86 2.43
CA ASP A 153 30.66 -12.39 3.74
C ASP A 153 29.42 -12.60 4.60
N PHE A 154 28.87 -13.80 4.55
CA PHE A 154 27.67 -14.20 5.32
C PHE A 154 27.97 -14.50 6.79
N GLY A 155 29.10 -14.06 7.32
CA GLY A 155 29.46 -14.25 8.73
C GLY A 155 29.31 -15.70 9.16
N LYS A 156 30.38 -16.47 9.14
CA LYS A 156 30.40 -17.84 9.68
C LYS A 156 30.24 -17.85 11.21
#